data_57692c90fe9f1eeb13eec39847299fe3
#
_entry.id   57692c90fe9f1eeb13eec39847299fe3
#
_cell.length_a   1.000
_cell.length_b   1.000
_cell.length_c   1.000
_cell.angle_alpha   90.00
_cell.angle_beta   90.00
_cell.angle_gamma   90.00
#
_symmetry.space_group_name_H-M   'P 1'
#
loop_
_entity.id
_entity.type
_entity.pdbx_description
1 polymer ?
#
loop_
_entity_poly.entity_id
_entity_poly.type
_entity_poly.pdbx_seq_one_letter_code
_entity_poly.pdbx_strand_id
1 'polypeptide(L)'
;MRKLPFDTILIANRGEIAVRIIKTLRKLELRSAVVYHDLDAGAPAVSMADMAIAVSGRTPVAAHPDTAQIIAAAREANVGAIHPSYGFLAENAEFARAAVESGFAFVGPTPEIIQLMSDKIRARNFVQRNGFPVVPSAVKEDDPASFIQRARSIGGPLLVKASAGGGGKGMRIVRDLDTLEDAIAQARSEAQRYFGDGRLYIERYIEKPRHIEVQVLGDSFGNVVHLFERECSVQRRFQKVIEEAPASTLSPGLRERICETAADIARAANYRNAGTVEFIVHGGEFYFLEMNARLQVEHPVTEMITGIDIVAEQLYVAGGHELRLRTH
;
A
#
# COMPACT_ATOMS: atom_id res chain seq x y z
N MET A 1 29.20 -3.27 -0.16
CA MET A 1 27.86 -2.95 0.43
C MET A 1 27.84 -1.53 0.95
N ARG A 2 26.67 -0.84 0.96
CA ARG A 2 26.52 0.47 1.61
C ARG A 2 26.42 0.23 3.12
N LYS A 3 27.15 1.00 3.93
CA LYS A 3 27.08 0.86 5.38
C LYS A 3 25.79 1.47 5.91
N LEU A 4 24.97 0.70 6.59
CA LEU A 4 23.75 1.16 7.23
C LEU A 4 24.04 1.70 8.66
N PRO A 5 23.24 2.64 9.16
CA PRO A 5 23.38 3.16 10.53
C PRO A 5 22.84 2.20 11.60
N PHE A 6 22.31 1.05 11.20
CA PHE A 6 21.79 0.00 12.05
C PHE A 6 22.28 -1.37 11.58
N ASP A 7 22.41 -2.31 12.49
CA ASP A 7 22.89 -3.68 12.25
C ASP A 7 21.84 -4.75 12.53
N THR A 8 20.76 -4.40 13.23
CA THR A 8 19.70 -5.31 13.64
C THR A 8 18.34 -4.70 13.30
N ILE A 9 17.48 -5.50 12.69
CA ILE A 9 16.16 -5.06 12.20
C ILE A 9 15.08 -5.93 12.82
N LEU A 10 14.06 -5.31 13.43
CA LEU A 10 12.83 -6.00 13.81
C LEU A 10 11.91 -6.15 12.61
N ILE A 11 11.49 -7.36 12.34
CA ILE A 11 10.45 -7.67 11.36
C ILE A 11 9.12 -7.75 12.12
N ALA A 12 8.31 -6.69 11.99
CA ALA A 12 7.00 -6.58 12.65
C ALA A 12 5.91 -7.33 11.84
N ASN A 13 6.19 -8.57 11.49
CA ASN A 13 5.31 -9.41 10.70
C ASN A 13 5.63 -10.90 10.93
N ARG A 14 4.88 -11.79 10.25
CA ARG A 14 4.97 -13.25 10.36
C ARG A 14 4.92 -13.92 8.97
N GLY A 15 5.05 -15.24 8.96
CA GLY A 15 4.84 -16.05 7.76
C GLY A 15 5.94 -15.89 6.71
N GLU A 16 5.54 -15.97 5.43
CA GLU A 16 6.47 -16.00 4.32
C GLU A 16 7.24 -14.70 4.14
N ILE A 17 6.59 -13.54 4.40
CA ILE A 17 7.26 -12.25 4.23
C ILE A 17 8.35 -12.03 5.28
N ALA A 18 8.20 -12.53 6.50
CA ALA A 18 9.26 -12.49 7.49
C ALA A 18 10.47 -13.30 7.01
N VAL A 19 10.25 -14.51 6.47
CA VAL A 19 11.31 -15.33 5.85
C VAL A 19 11.96 -14.60 4.67
N ARG A 20 11.16 -13.93 3.83
CA ARG A 20 11.65 -13.16 2.68
C ARG A 20 12.61 -12.04 3.12
N ILE A 21 12.25 -11.31 4.15
CA ILE A 21 13.07 -10.21 4.68
C ILE A 21 14.34 -10.76 5.34
N ILE A 22 14.25 -11.82 6.15
CA ILE A 22 15.42 -12.48 6.77
C ILE A 22 16.48 -12.85 5.70
N LYS A 23 16.04 -13.38 4.55
CA LYS A 23 16.95 -13.73 3.45
C LYS A 23 17.74 -12.53 2.93
N THR A 24 17.10 -11.37 2.79
CA THR A 24 17.79 -10.12 2.39
C THR A 24 18.72 -9.62 3.50
N LEU A 25 18.27 -9.63 4.76
CA LEU A 25 19.13 -9.22 5.89
C LEU A 25 20.42 -10.05 5.93
N ARG A 26 20.33 -11.37 5.77
CA ARG A 26 21.49 -12.26 5.70
C ARG A 26 22.44 -11.91 4.55
N LYS A 27 21.91 -11.58 3.35
CA LYS A 27 22.73 -11.14 2.20
C LYS A 27 23.46 -9.82 2.51
N LEU A 28 22.86 -8.97 3.33
CA LEU A 28 23.42 -7.68 3.74
C LEU A 28 24.27 -7.75 5.00
N GLU A 29 24.48 -8.95 5.55
CA GLU A 29 25.22 -9.19 6.81
C GLU A 29 24.59 -8.44 8.00
N LEU A 30 23.25 -8.32 8.01
CA LEU A 30 22.46 -7.70 9.06
C LEU A 30 21.77 -8.78 9.91
N ARG A 31 21.59 -8.49 11.19
CA ARG A 31 20.87 -9.37 12.11
C ARG A 31 19.37 -9.14 12.03
N SER A 32 18.61 -10.20 12.19
CA SER A 32 17.16 -10.24 12.17
C SER A 32 16.58 -10.51 13.55
N ALA A 33 15.58 -9.71 13.95
CA ALA A 33 14.68 -10.01 15.04
C ALA A 33 13.26 -10.18 14.48
N VAL A 34 12.53 -11.20 14.95
CA VAL A 34 11.12 -11.39 14.56
C VAL A 34 10.24 -11.37 15.79
N VAL A 35 9.00 -10.89 15.64
CA VAL A 35 7.96 -11.08 16.63
C VAL A 35 7.15 -12.34 16.28
N TYR A 36 6.72 -13.09 17.31
CA TYR A 36 5.91 -14.27 17.10
C TYR A 36 4.87 -14.45 18.21
N HIS A 37 3.72 -14.99 17.86
CA HIS A 37 2.73 -15.48 18.81
C HIS A 37 3.03 -16.95 19.12
N ASP A 38 2.67 -17.45 20.30
CA ASP A 38 2.96 -18.83 20.73
C ASP A 38 2.50 -19.90 19.72
N LEU A 39 1.37 -19.68 19.06
CA LEU A 39 0.89 -20.57 18.00
C LEU A 39 1.80 -20.59 16.75
N ASP A 40 2.68 -19.61 16.60
CA ASP A 40 3.66 -19.51 15.50
C ASP A 40 5.09 -19.89 15.95
N ALA A 41 5.29 -20.36 17.17
CA ALA A 41 6.62 -20.66 17.71
C ALA A 41 7.42 -21.66 16.83
N GLY A 42 6.73 -22.57 16.13
CA GLY A 42 7.34 -23.50 15.17
C GLY A 42 7.48 -22.98 13.74
N ALA A 43 7.13 -21.72 13.47
CA ALA A 43 7.18 -21.18 12.11
C ALA A 43 8.60 -20.99 11.60
N PRO A 44 8.86 -21.16 10.29
CA PRO A 44 10.21 -21.01 9.70
C PRO A 44 10.89 -19.68 10.02
N ALA A 45 10.14 -18.57 10.07
CA ALA A 45 10.71 -17.26 10.38
C ALA A 45 11.34 -17.23 11.77
N VAL A 46 10.71 -17.88 12.77
CA VAL A 46 11.19 -17.95 14.15
C VAL A 46 12.51 -18.70 14.25
N SER A 47 12.62 -19.85 13.56
CA SER A 47 13.83 -20.66 13.55
C SER A 47 14.96 -20.07 12.70
N MET A 48 14.64 -19.22 11.74
CA MET A 48 15.61 -18.58 10.84
C MET A 48 16.17 -17.26 11.38
N ALA A 49 15.44 -16.56 12.21
CA ALA A 49 15.85 -15.28 12.76
C ALA A 49 16.97 -15.44 13.78
N ASP A 50 17.81 -14.39 13.95
CA ASP A 50 18.85 -14.36 14.96
C ASP A 50 18.27 -14.16 16.37
N MET A 51 17.11 -13.49 16.44
CA MET A 51 16.34 -13.29 17.68
C MET A 51 14.84 -13.45 17.39
N ALA A 52 14.11 -14.00 18.36
CA ALA A 52 12.65 -14.14 18.28
C ALA A 52 12.03 -13.68 19.60
N ILE A 53 11.10 -12.74 19.54
CA ILE A 53 10.45 -12.12 20.68
C ILE A 53 8.96 -12.49 20.69
N ALA A 54 8.49 -13.06 21.80
CA ALA A 54 7.10 -13.43 21.95
C ALA A 54 6.21 -12.19 22.12
N VAL A 55 5.08 -12.18 21.43
CA VAL A 55 4.01 -11.18 21.58
C VAL A 55 2.70 -11.86 21.93
N SER A 56 1.90 -11.22 22.78
CA SER A 56 0.70 -11.80 23.33
C SER A 56 -0.54 -11.29 22.59
N GLY A 57 -1.56 -12.16 22.48
CA GLY A 57 -2.85 -11.83 21.89
C GLY A 57 -3.76 -13.05 21.87
N ARG A 58 -5.05 -12.86 21.59
CA ARG A 58 -6.00 -13.99 21.49
C ARG A 58 -5.69 -14.91 20.30
N THR A 59 -5.08 -14.36 19.27
CA THR A 59 -4.65 -15.07 18.05
C THR A 59 -3.42 -14.37 17.48
N PRO A 60 -2.63 -15.02 16.61
CA PRO A 60 -1.52 -14.36 15.93
C PRO A 60 -1.93 -13.06 15.21
N VAL A 61 -3.12 -13.05 14.59
CA VAL A 61 -3.64 -11.86 13.88
C VAL A 61 -3.98 -10.73 14.84
N ALA A 62 -4.38 -11.01 16.06
CA ALA A 62 -4.69 -10.00 17.08
C ALA A 62 -3.45 -9.49 17.82
N ALA A 63 -2.37 -10.26 17.87
CA ALA A 63 -1.13 -9.90 18.54
C ALA A 63 -0.28 -8.88 17.73
N HIS A 64 -0.17 -9.08 16.42
CA HIS A 64 0.70 -8.29 15.54
C HIS A 64 0.30 -6.81 15.37
N PRO A 65 -0.98 -6.40 15.44
CA PRO A 65 -1.36 -4.98 15.37
C PRO A 65 -1.14 -4.17 16.66
N ASP A 66 -0.61 -4.76 17.71
CA ASP A 66 -0.36 -4.06 18.99
C ASP A 66 0.94 -3.24 18.93
N THR A 67 0.79 -1.95 18.65
CA THR A 67 1.91 -1.00 18.56
C THR A 67 2.81 -1.02 19.79
N ALA A 68 2.22 -1.07 21.00
CA ALA A 68 3.00 -1.01 22.24
C ALA A 68 3.88 -2.25 22.41
N GLN A 69 3.35 -3.43 22.12
CA GLN A 69 4.11 -4.68 22.16
C GLN A 69 5.23 -4.72 21.11
N ILE A 70 4.95 -4.24 19.88
CA ILE A 70 5.98 -4.21 18.83
C ILE A 70 7.13 -3.26 19.19
N ILE A 71 6.83 -2.07 19.72
CA ILE A 71 7.86 -1.11 20.20
C ILE A 71 8.64 -1.69 21.38
N ALA A 72 7.97 -2.37 22.32
CA ALA A 72 8.65 -3.04 23.43
C ALA A 72 9.59 -4.14 22.94
N ALA A 73 9.14 -4.99 22.01
CA ALA A 73 9.98 -6.02 21.39
C ALA A 73 11.19 -5.43 20.65
N ALA A 74 11.01 -4.29 19.98
CA ALA A 74 12.11 -3.58 19.30
C ALA A 74 13.18 -3.10 20.30
N ARG A 75 12.77 -2.62 21.46
CA ARG A 75 13.69 -2.23 22.55
C ARG A 75 14.39 -3.43 23.18
N GLU A 76 13.64 -4.50 23.45
CA GLU A 76 14.18 -5.75 24.02
C GLU A 76 15.26 -6.35 23.11
N ALA A 77 15.03 -6.39 21.81
CA ALA A 77 15.97 -6.89 20.82
C ALA A 77 17.09 -5.88 20.48
N ASN A 78 17.07 -4.67 21.06
CA ASN A 78 18.04 -3.61 20.80
C ASN A 78 18.25 -3.36 19.30
N VAL A 79 17.16 -3.24 18.54
CA VAL A 79 17.21 -3.03 17.08
C VAL A 79 17.40 -1.56 16.73
N GLY A 80 17.96 -1.27 15.57
CA GLY A 80 18.06 0.09 15.04
C GLY A 80 16.97 0.45 14.04
N ALA A 81 16.26 -0.56 13.51
CA ALA A 81 15.20 -0.34 12.51
C ALA A 81 14.04 -1.31 12.69
N ILE A 82 12.84 -0.90 12.22
CA ILE A 82 11.62 -1.73 12.20
C ILE A 82 11.11 -1.82 10.77
N HIS A 83 10.94 -3.05 10.27
CA HIS A 83 10.33 -3.32 8.96
C HIS A 83 8.92 -3.85 9.15
N PRO A 84 7.87 -3.08 8.76
CA PRO A 84 6.48 -3.49 8.95
C PRO A 84 5.98 -4.48 7.89
N SER A 85 6.71 -4.64 6.78
CA SER A 85 6.36 -5.50 5.63
C SER A 85 5.09 -5.01 4.91
N TYR A 86 4.04 -5.84 4.87
CA TYR A 86 2.68 -5.53 4.41
C TYR A 86 1.63 -6.08 5.38
N GLY A 87 0.39 -5.55 5.30
CA GLY A 87 -0.66 -5.88 6.27
C GLY A 87 -0.36 -5.36 7.68
N PHE A 88 -1.13 -5.79 8.66
CA PHE A 88 -0.99 -5.39 10.08
C PHE A 88 -0.74 -3.87 10.24
N LEU A 89 0.44 -3.50 10.70
CA LEU A 89 0.84 -2.12 11.01
C LEU A 89 1.52 -1.38 9.83
N ALA A 90 1.68 -2.01 8.68
CA ALA A 90 2.43 -1.43 7.56
C ALA A 90 1.85 -0.10 7.03
N GLU A 91 0.53 0.07 7.10
CA GLU A 91 -0.18 1.29 6.71
C GLU A 91 -0.80 2.03 7.90
N ASN A 92 -0.23 1.84 9.10
CA ASN A 92 -0.64 2.54 10.31
C ASN A 92 0.30 3.73 10.58
N ALA A 93 -0.20 4.95 10.35
CA ALA A 93 0.59 6.18 10.52
C ALA A 93 1.01 6.41 11.98
N GLU A 94 0.16 6.05 12.95
CA GLU A 94 0.47 6.18 14.39
C GLU A 94 1.59 5.23 14.82
N PHE A 95 1.59 4.00 14.27
CA PHE A 95 2.70 3.08 14.51
C PHE A 95 4.01 3.59 13.91
N ALA A 96 3.98 4.07 12.68
CA ALA A 96 5.16 4.64 12.01
C ALA A 96 5.71 5.83 12.82
N ARG A 97 4.84 6.70 13.32
CA ARG A 97 5.21 7.83 14.19
C ARG A 97 5.82 7.34 15.50
N ALA A 98 5.16 6.40 16.19
CA ALA A 98 5.66 5.84 17.45
C ALA A 98 7.04 5.17 17.30
N ALA A 99 7.30 4.49 16.18
CA ALA A 99 8.59 3.90 15.87
C ALA A 99 9.68 4.99 15.75
N VAL A 100 9.42 6.03 14.96
CA VAL A 100 10.35 7.15 14.75
C VAL A 100 10.60 7.93 16.06
N GLU A 101 9.55 8.25 16.81
CA GLU A 101 9.66 8.95 18.11
C GLU A 101 10.39 8.10 19.17
N SER A 102 10.35 6.78 19.04
CA SER A 102 11.10 5.85 19.88
C SER A 102 12.57 5.70 19.46
N GLY A 103 13.02 6.41 18.41
CA GLY A 103 14.40 6.41 17.92
C GLY A 103 14.73 5.31 16.91
N PHE A 104 13.74 4.56 16.42
CA PHE A 104 13.94 3.53 15.41
C PHE A 104 13.81 4.09 13.97
N ALA A 105 14.65 3.61 13.06
CA ALA A 105 14.42 3.83 11.63
C ALA A 105 13.20 3.00 11.19
N PHE A 106 12.16 3.66 10.70
CA PHE A 106 10.99 2.98 10.12
C PHE A 106 11.27 2.65 8.65
N VAL A 107 11.21 1.36 8.30
CA VAL A 107 11.45 0.90 6.92
C VAL A 107 10.15 0.98 6.13
N GLY A 108 9.83 2.17 5.69
CA GLY A 108 8.59 2.49 5.01
C GLY A 108 8.48 4.00 4.72
N PRO A 109 7.33 4.45 4.19
CA PRO A 109 7.04 5.87 4.00
C PRO A 109 6.93 6.62 5.33
N THR A 110 6.91 7.96 5.26
CA THR A 110 6.70 8.78 6.45
C THR A 110 5.27 8.64 6.99
N PRO A 111 5.03 8.89 8.28
CA PRO A 111 3.67 8.84 8.84
C PRO A 111 2.66 9.72 8.09
N GLU A 112 3.09 10.88 7.60
CA GLU A 112 2.25 11.83 6.87
C GLU A 112 1.82 11.26 5.50
N ILE A 113 2.74 10.59 4.81
CA ILE A 113 2.45 9.92 3.53
C ILE A 113 1.51 8.75 3.75
N ILE A 114 1.74 7.92 4.78
CA ILE A 114 0.84 6.82 5.12
C ILE A 114 -0.56 7.38 5.42
N GLN A 115 -0.66 8.44 6.22
CA GLN A 115 -1.94 9.07 6.57
C GLN A 115 -2.66 9.65 5.34
N LEU A 116 -1.92 10.23 4.39
CA LEU A 116 -2.47 10.78 3.15
C LEU A 116 -3.03 9.67 2.26
N MET A 117 -2.27 8.58 2.07
CA MET A 117 -2.60 7.54 1.10
C MET A 117 -3.57 6.48 1.64
N SER A 118 -3.67 6.29 2.95
CA SER A 118 -4.62 5.35 3.57
C SER A 118 -6.09 5.81 3.49
N ASP A 119 -6.35 7.10 3.35
CA ASP A 119 -7.70 7.64 3.14
C ASP A 119 -7.96 7.82 1.63
N LYS A 120 -8.82 6.99 1.06
CA LYS A 120 -9.11 6.97 -0.39
C LYS A 120 -9.62 8.30 -0.94
N ILE A 121 -10.40 9.05 -0.17
CA ILE A 121 -10.89 10.36 -0.57
C ILE A 121 -9.75 11.37 -0.59
N ARG A 122 -8.92 11.40 0.45
CA ARG A 122 -7.77 12.31 0.54
C ARG A 122 -6.75 12.02 -0.55
N ALA A 123 -6.37 10.75 -0.75
CA ALA A 123 -5.45 10.33 -1.79
C ALA A 123 -5.95 10.72 -3.19
N ARG A 124 -7.23 10.41 -3.49
CA ARG A 124 -7.86 10.77 -4.75
C ARG A 124 -7.88 12.29 -4.97
N ASN A 125 -8.31 13.07 -3.97
CA ASN A 125 -8.37 14.53 -4.07
C ASN A 125 -6.96 15.14 -4.24
N PHE A 126 -5.96 14.58 -3.58
CA PHE A 126 -4.57 14.96 -3.77
C PHE A 126 -4.13 14.72 -5.23
N VAL A 127 -4.37 13.53 -5.76
CA VAL A 127 -4.01 13.15 -7.15
C VAL A 127 -4.72 14.06 -8.15
N GLN A 128 -6.01 14.31 -7.98
CA GLN A 128 -6.80 15.19 -8.84
C GLN A 128 -6.31 16.64 -8.82
N ARG A 129 -6.02 17.20 -7.64
CA ARG A 129 -5.52 18.60 -7.49
C ARG A 129 -4.16 18.80 -8.14
N ASN A 130 -3.36 17.74 -8.25
CA ASN A 130 -2.07 17.75 -8.94
C ASN A 130 -2.21 17.46 -10.45
N GLY A 131 -3.43 17.40 -10.99
CA GLY A 131 -3.69 17.26 -12.43
C GLY A 131 -3.59 15.85 -12.99
N PHE A 132 -3.47 14.82 -12.13
CA PHE A 132 -3.40 13.43 -12.57
C PHE A 132 -4.80 12.82 -12.80
N PRO A 133 -4.91 11.81 -13.67
CA PRO A 133 -6.20 11.23 -14.05
C PRO A 133 -6.84 10.46 -12.91
N VAL A 134 -8.07 10.81 -12.57
CA VAL A 134 -8.93 10.09 -11.62
C VAL A 134 -10.27 9.78 -12.27
N VAL A 135 -10.92 8.70 -11.85
CA VAL A 135 -12.27 8.39 -12.33
C VAL A 135 -13.22 9.54 -11.99
N PRO A 136 -14.05 10.03 -12.94
CA PRO A 136 -15.05 11.06 -12.64
C PRO A 136 -15.91 10.65 -11.44
N SER A 137 -15.99 11.52 -10.42
CA SER A 137 -16.64 11.16 -9.17
C SER A 137 -17.25 12.35 -8.44
N ALA A 138 -18.12 12.06 -7.49
CA ALA A 138 -18.68 12.98 -6.53
C ALA A 138 -18.28 12.54 -5.11
N VAL A 139 -17.73 13.46 -4.32
CA VAL A 139 -17.40 13.28 -2.92
C VAL A 139 -18.36 14.12 -2.10
N LYS A 140 -18.96 13.55 -1.06
CA LYS A 140 -19.99 14.25 -0.28
C LYS A 140 -19.42 15.42 0.49
N GLU A 141 -18.22 15.26 1.01
CA GLU A 141 -17.50 16.26 1.82
C GLU A 141 -17.15 17.52 1.03
N ASP A 142 -17.01 17.43 -0.30
CA ASP A 142 -16.70 18.58 -1.14
C ASP A 142 -17.88 19.56 -1.21
N ASP A 143 -19.11 19.05 -1.37
CA ASP A 143 -20.37 19.80 -1.30
C ASP A 143 -21.53 18.85 -0.97
N PRO A 144 -21.94 18.75 0.31
CA PRO A 144 -22.99 17.85 0.73
C PRO A 144 -24.37 18.15 0.12
N ALA A 145 -24.67 19.41 -0.17
CA ALA A 145 -25.98 19.82 -0.66
C ALA A 145 -26.21 19.38 -2.11
N SER A 146 -25.18 19.42 -2.95
CA SER A 146 -25.25 19.02 -4.37
C SER A 146 -24.74 17.58 -4.63
N PHE A 147 -24.41 16.82 -3.60
CA PHE A 147 -23.75 15.50 -3.74
C PHE A 147 -24.50 14.55 -4.67
N ILE A 148 -25.81 14.37 -4.46
CA ILE A 148 -26.64 13.49 -5.30
C ILE A 148 -26.73 14.01 -6.74
N GLN A 149 -26.92 15.32 -6.91
CA GLN A 149 -26.98 15.94 -8.24
C GLN A 149 -25.67 15.77 -9.00
N ARG A 150 -24.53 16.00 -8.34
CA ARG A 150 -23.18 15.78 -8.92
C ARG A 150 -22.98 14.32 -9.30
N ALA A 151 -23.38 13.37 -8.43
CA ALA A 151 -23.31 11.96 -8.75
C ALA A 151 -24.16 11.59 -9.98
N ARG A 152 -25.40 12.08 -10.05
CA ARG A 152 -26.27 11.87 -11.24
C ARG A 152 -25.68 12.47 -12.52
N SER A 153 -25.00 13.62 -12.44
CA SER A 153 -24.36 14.27 -13.61
C SER A 153 -23.16 13.50 -14.19
N ILE A 154 -22.55 12.58 -13.43
CA ILE A 154 -21.49 11.69 -13.94
C ILE A 154 -22.04 10.76 -15.04
N GLY A 155 -23.32 10.40 -14.97
CA GLY A 155 -23.96 9.41 -15.82
C GLY A 155 -23.68 7.97 -15.36
N GLY A 156 -24.64 7.07 -15.61
CA GLY A 156 -24.49 5.66 -15.20
C GLY A 156 -23.66 4.82 -16.18
N PRO A 157 -23.23 3.64 -15.77
CA PRO A 157 -23.38 3.09 -14.43
C PRO A 157 -22.45 3.75 -13.41
N LEU A 158 -22.86 3.77 -12.12
CA LEU A 158 -22.11 4.34 -11.02
C LEU A 158 -21.62 3.27 -10.04
N LEU A 159 -20.57 3.59 -9.29
CA LEU A 159 -20.04 2.78 -8.21
C LEU A 159 -20.02 3.60 -6.92
N VAL A 160 -20.81 3.19 -5.94
CA VAL A 160 -20.78 3.74 -4.58
C VAL A 160 -19.68 3.02 -3.80
N LYS A 161 -18.76 3.75 -3.17
CA LYS A 161 -17.60 3.19 -2.43
C LYS A 161 -17.46 3.80 -1.04
N ALA A 162 -17.08 2.97 -0.08
CA ALA A 162 -16.64 3.46 1.23
C ALA A 162 -15.27 4.13 1.13
N SER A 163 -15.06 5.20 1.92
CA SER A 163 -13.77 5.88 2.04
C SER A 163 -12.72 5.00 2.72
N ALA A 164 -13.14 4.27 3.75
CA ALA A 164 -12.30 3.34 4.49
C ALA A 164 -12.49 1.92 4.00
N GLY A 165 -11.45 1.08 4.16
CA GLY A 165 -11.50 -0.35 3.89
C GLY A 165 -11.10 -0.77 2.49
N GLY A 166 -11.17 -2.08 2.23
CA GLY A 166 -10.74 -2.73 0.99
C GLY A 166 -11.47 -4.04 0.75
N GLY A 167 -11.06 -4.79 -0.29
CA GLY A 167 -11.63 -6.09 -0.61
C GLY A 167 -13.09 -6.07 -1.05
N GLY A 168 -13.58 -4.93 -1.60
CA GLY A 168 -14.93 -4.79 -2.15
C GLY A 168 -16.06 -4.65 -1.13
N LYS A 169 -15.79 -4.59 0.16
CA LYS A 169 -16.80 -4.32 1.19
C LYS A 169 -17.24 -2.86 1.14
N GLY A 170 -18.55 -2.62 1.28
CA GLY A 170 -19.13 -1.27 1.16
C GLY A 170 -19.13 -0.72 -0.27
N MET A 171 -19.05 -1.60 -1.28
CA MET A 171 -19.13 -1.23 -2.70
C MET A 171 -20.45 -1.68 -3.31
N ARG A 172 -21.11 -0.79 -4.10
CA ARG A 172 -22.37 -1.11 -4.82
C ARG A 172 -22.37 -0.51 -6.21
N ILE A 173 -22.64 -1.34 -7.20
CA ILE A 173 -22.85 -0.91 -8.59
C ILE A 173 -24.30 -0.45 -8.74
N VAL A 174 -24.49 0.77 -9.23
CA VAL A 174 -25.78 1.38 -9.50
C VAL A 174 -25.94 1.54 -11.01
N ARG A 175 -26.76 0.70 -11.62
CA ARG A 175 -27.04 0.75 -13.06
C ARG A 175 -28.27 1.61 -13.37
N ASP A 176 -29.23 1.62 -12.46
CA ASP A 176 -30.41 2.47 -12.51
C ASP A 176 -30.24 3.62 -11.49
N LEU A 177 -30.16 4.84 -12.01
CA LEU A 177 -29.93 6.03 -11.19
C LEU A 177 -31.08 6.35 -10.21
N ASP A 178 -32.27 5.79 -10.44
CA ASP A 178 -33.39 5.96 -9.50
C ASP A 178 -33.17 5.18 -8.21
N THR A 179 -32.33 4.16 -8.22
CA THR A 179 -31.95 3.38 -7.02
C THR A 179 -30.72 3.94 -6.28
N LEU A 180 -30.18 5.08 -6.72
CA LEU A 180 -28.90 5.61 -6.21
C LEU A 180 -28.96 5.92 -4.71
N GLU A 181 -30.03 6.53 -4.22
CA GLU A 181 -30.17 6.96 -2.84
C GLU A 181 -30.27 5.77 -1.88
N ASP A 182 -30.98 4.72 -2.28
CA ASP A 182 -31.07 3.47 -1.53
C ASP A 182 -29.70 2.76 -1.48
N ALA A 183 -28.98 2.74 -2.59
CA ALA A 183 -27.64 2.17 -2.66
C ALA A 183 -26.64 2.91 -1.74
N ILE A 184 -26.73 4.24 -1.67
CA ILE A 184 -25.95 5.08 -0.77
C ILE A 184 -26.26 4.75 0.69
N ALA A 185 -27.56 4.68 1.07
CA ALA A 185 -27.99 4.38 2.43
C ALA A 185 -27.47 3.00 2.90
N GLN A 186 -27.62 2.00 2.05
CA GLN A 186 -27.14 0.64 2.33
C GLN A 186 -25.61 0.57 2.45
N ALA A 187 -24.88 1.18 1.49
CA ALA A 187 -23.42 1.19 1.50
C ALA A 187 -22.88 1.91 2.75
N ARG A 188 -23.51 3.02 3.17
CA ARG A 188 -23.15 3.75 4.39
C ARG A 188 -23.32 2.89 5.65
N SER A 189 -24.47 2.24 5.78
CA SER A 189 -24.73 1.35 6.93
C SER A 189 -23.72 0.20 7.00
N GLU A 190 -23.39 -0.36 5.86
CA GLU A 190 -22.39 -1.43 5.75
C GLU A 190 -20.99 -0.92 6.13
N ALA A 191 -20.56 0.21 5.56
CA ALA A 191 -19.26 0.82 5.84
C ALA A 191 -19.10 1.20 7.33
N GLN A 192 -20.12 1.80 7.93
CA GLN A 192 -20.13 2.12 9.36
C GLN A 192 -19.97 0.88 10.23
N ARG A 193 -20.64 -0.20 9.88
CA ARG A 193 -20.59 -1.47 10.64
C ARG A 193 -19.25 -2.19 10.53
N TYR A 194 -18.65 -2.21 9.33
CA TYR A 194 -17.41 -2.96 9.09
C TYR A 194 -16.14 -2.16 9.41
N PHE A 195 -16.17 -0.85 9.18
CA PHE A 195 -14.97 -0.01 9.25
C PHE A 195 -15.05 1.09 10.31
N GLY A 196 -16.22 1.27 10.95
CA GLY A 196 -16.44 2.39 11.88
C GLY A 196 -16.52 3.76 11.19
N ASP A 197 -16.50 3.81 9.85
CA ASP A 197 -16.51 5.02 9.04
C ASP A 197 -17.55 4.90 7.93
N GLY A 198 -18.60 5.71 8.00
CA GLY A 198 -19.70 5.73 7.02
C GLY A 198 -19.50 6.72 5.87
N ARG A 199 -18.31 7.33 5.72
CA ARG A 199 -18.00 8.21 4.59
C ARG A 199 -17.97 7.44 3.29
N LEU A 200 -18.61 8.01 2.27
CA LEU A 200 -18.76 7.43 0.93
C LEU A 200 -18.40 8.44 -0.14
N TYR A 201 -17.99 7.92 -1.27
CA TYR A 201 -17.93 8.67 -2.53
C TYR A 201 -18.53 7.84 -3.66
N ILE A 202 -18.88 8.48 -4.76
CA ILE A 202 -19.50 7.86 -5.93
C ILE A 202 -18.62 8.15 -7.13
N GLU A 203 -18.33 7.16 -7.94
CA GLU A 203 -17.57 7.31 -9.17
C GLU A 203 -18.25 6.62 -10.35
N ARG A 204 -17.85 6.97 -11.55
CA ARG A 204 -18.26 6.21 -12.75
C ARG A 204 -17.79 4.76 -12.59
N TYR A 205 -18.70 3.82 -12.83
CA TYR A 205 -18.32 2.42 -12.88
C TYR A 205 -17.67 2.09 -14.23
N ILE A 206 -16.43 1.67 -14.20
CA ILE A 206 -15.71 1.20 -15.39
C ILE A 206 -15.99 -0.29 -15.55
N GLU A 207 -16.62 -0.67 -16.67
CA GLU A 207 -16.91 -2.07 -16.95
C GLU A 207 -15.67 -2.79 -17.50
N LYS A 208 -15.45 -4.02 -17.03
CA LYS A 208 -14.32 -4.86 -17.46
C LYS A 208 -12.97 -4.13 -17.45
N PRO A 209 -12.63 -3.46 -16.35
CA PRO A 209 -11.36 -2.74 -16.25
C PRO A 209 -10.20 -3.74 -16.20
N ARG A 210 -9.01 -3.29 -16.63
CA ARG A 210 -7.76 -3.91 -16.24
C ARG A 210 -7.20 -3.23 -15.02
N HIS A 211 -6.64 -4.02 -14.14
CA HIS A 211 -5.95 -3.53 -12.95
C HIS A 211 -4.46 -3.55 -13.21
N ILE A 212 -3.89 -2.38 -13.38
CA ILE A 212 -2.45 -2.17 -13.59
C ILE A 212 -1.91 -1.42 -12.40
N GLU A 213 -0.77 -1.86 -11.91
CA GLU A 213 -0.10 -1.21 -10.80
C GLU A 213 1.37 -0.96 -11.13
N VAL A 214 1.94 0.09 -10.56
CA VAL A 214 3.33 0.47 -10.80
C VAL A 214 4.08 0.52 -9.50
N GLN A 215 5.19 -0.24 -9.44
CA GLN A 215 6.12 -0.19 -8.32
C GLN A 215 6.89 1.11 -8.36
N VAL A 216 6.83 1.89 -7.29
CA VAL A 216 7.64 3.10 -7.12
C VAL A 216 8.58 2.95 -5.94
N LEU A 217 9.68 3.68 -6.00
CA LEU A 217 10.66 3.78 -4.92
C LEU A 217 11.16 5.21 -4.86
N GLY A 218 11.10 5.82 -3.67
CA GLY A 218 11.56 7.19 -3.43
C GLY A 218 12.59 7.26 -2.29
N ASP A 219 13.47 8.25 -2.31
CA ASP A 219 14.42 8.52 -1.23
C ASP A 219 14.12 9.85 -0.50
N SER A 220 14.97 10.21 0.45
CA SER A 220 14.86 11.47 1.20
C SER A 220 15.52 12.66 0.49
N PHE A 221 16.05 12.47 -0.71
CA PHE A 221 16.72 13.51 -1.51
C PHE A 221 15.85 14.00 -2.67
N GLY A 222 14.63 13.46 -2.79
CA GLY A 222 13.69 13.82 -3.84
C GLY A 222 13.79 12.96 -5.10
N ASN A 223 14.64 11.95 -5.10
CA ASN A 223 14.70 11.00 -6.22
C ASN A 223 13.55 10.01 -6.10
N VAL A 224 12.82 9.84 -7.19
CA VAL A 224 11.75 8.84 -7.33
C VAL A 224 11.92 8.13 -8.65
N VAL A 225 11.90 6.80 -8.60
CA VAL A 225 11.94 5.92 -9.78
C VAL A 225 10.73 5.00 -9.78
N HIS A 226 10.28 4.59 -10.96
CA HIS A 226 9.40 3.43 -11.09
C HIS A 226 10.20 2.19 -11.47
N LEU A 227 9.72 1.02 -11.07
CA LEU A 227 10.30 -0.29 -11.38
C LEU A 227 9.33 -1.11 -12.23
N PHE A 228 8.73 -0.45 -13.22
CA PHE A 228 7.74 -0.98 -14.15
C PHE A 228 6.41 -1.37 -13.50
N GLU A 229 5.52 -1.83 -14.37
CA GLU A 229 4.14 -2.20 -14.02
C GLU A 229 4.00 -3.71 -13.77
N ARG A 230 2.91 -4.03 -13.09
CA ARG A 230 2.35 -5.39 -12.98
C ARG A 230 0.88 -5.35 -13.40
N GLU A 231 0.42 -6.36 -14.10
CA GLU A 231 -1.00 -6.57 -14.35
C GLU A 231 -1.57 -7.54 -13.32
N CYS A 232 -2.61 -7.10 -12.61
CA CYS A 232 -3.29 -7.82 -11.55
C CYS A 232 -4.79 -7.97 -11.84
N SER A 233 -5.17 -8.10 -13.11
CA SER A 233 -6.58 -8.15 -13.54
C SER A 233 -7.26 -9.47 -13.20
N VAL A 234 -6.52 -10.56 -13.02
CA VAL A 234 -7.07 -11.87 -12.64
C VAL A 234 -7.32 -11.88 -11.13
N GLN A 235 -8.57 -11.66 -10.77
CA GLN A 235 -8.98 -11.50 -9.38
C GLN A 235 -10.18 -12.38 -9.03
N ARG A 236 -10.29 -12.77 -7.76
CA ARG A 236 -11.47 -13.41 -7.19
C ARG A 236 -11.99 -12.56 -6.04
N ARG A 237 -13.21 -12.01 -6.18
CA ARG A 237 -13.82 -11.15 -5.16
C ARG A 237 -12.90 -9.97 -4.76
N PHE A 238 -12.30 -9.30 -5.75
CA PHE A 238 -11.33 -8.20 -5.59
C PHE A 238 -10.01 -8.58 -4.91
N GLN A 239 -9.72 -9.88 -4.81
CA GLN A 239 -8.44 -10.38 -4.36
C GLN A 239 -7.61 -10.82 -5.57
N LYS A 240 -6.41 -10.30 -5.72
CA LYS A 240 -5.45 -10.68 -6.76
C LYS A 240 -5.14 -12.18 -6.66
N VAL A 241 -5.10 -12.88 -7.79
CA VAL A 241 -4.85 -14.33 -7.89
C VAL A 241 -3.66 -14.62 -8.80
N ILE A 242 -3.51 -13.83 -9.86
CA ILE A 242 -2.37 -13.91 -10.79
C ILE A 242 -1.88 -12.49 -11.03
N GLU A 243 -0.59 -12.29 -10.82
CA GLU A 243 0.12 -11.06 -11.11
C GLU A 243 1.21 -11.36 -12.14
N GLU A 244 1.26 -10.55 -13.20
CA GLU A 244 2.23 -10.73 -14.28
C GLU A 244 2.91 -9.42 -14.67
N ALA A 245 4.15 -9.51 -15.13
CA ALA A 245 4.89 -8.41 -15.71
C ALA A 245 5.85 -8.94 -16.81
N PRO A 246 6.03 -8.17 -17.89
CA PRO A 246 5.30 -6.95 -18.24
C PRO A 246 3.83 -7.24 -18.59
N ALA A 247 2.96 -6.22 -18.47
CA ALA A 247 1.56 -6.30 -18.85
C ALA A 247 1.43 -6.43 -20.37
N SER A 248 1.13 -7.65 -20.84
CA SER A 248 1.06 -7.96 -22.28
C SER A 248 -0.08 -7.23 -23.02
N THR A 249 -1.02 -6.70 -22.28
CA THR A 249 -2.24 -6.05 -22.76
C THR A 249 -2.09 -4.56 -22.99
N LEU A 250 -0.99 -3.96 -22.57
CA LEU A 250 -0.69 -2.54 -22.75
C LEU A 250 0.15 -2.30 -24.01
N SER A 251 -0.21 -1.27 -24.78
CA SER A 251 0.70 -0.75 -25.78
C SER A 251 1.93 -0.10 -25.13
N PRO A 252 3.10 -0.09 -25.80
CA PRO A 252 4.30 0.53 -25.23
C PRO A 252 4.11 1.96 -24.74
N GLY A 253 3.45 2.82 -25.53
CA GLY A 253 3.20 4.21 -25.16
C GLY A 253 2.19 4.37 -24.00
N LEU A 254 1.24 3.45 -23.85
CA LEU A 254 0.34 3.47 -22.68
C LEU A 254 1.06 3.03 -21.42
N ARG A 255 1.90 2.00 -21.52
CA ARG A 255 2.76 1.53 -20.42
C ARG A 255 3.67 2.65 -19.91
N GLU A 256 4.38 3.33 -20.81
CA GLU A 256 5.27 4.44 -20.48
C GLU A 256 4.51 5.55 -19.73
N ARG A 257 3.37 6.00 -20.27
CA ARG A 257 2.55 7.04 -19.61
C ARG A 257 2.07 6.63 -18.23
N ILE A 258 1.66 5.38 -18.03
CA ILE A 258 1.20 4.87 -16.73
C ILE A 258 2.37 4.87 -15.74
N CYS A 259 3.53 4.36 -16.14
CA CYS A 259 4.72 4.29 -15.29
C CYS A 259 5.22 5.68 -14.88
N GLU A 260 5.32 6.61 -15.84
CA GLU A 260 5.72 7.99 -15.56
C GLU A 260 4.69 8.72 -14.67
N THR A 261 3.38 8.55 -14.94
CA THR A 261 2.34 9.13 -14.09
C THR A 261 2.44 8.62 -12.65
N ALA A 262 2.75 7.34 -12.45
CA ALA A 262 2.95 6.79 -11.11
C ALA A 262 4.14 7.43 -10.38
N ALA A 263 5.26 7.60 -11.09
CA ALA A 263 6.43 8.28 -10.56
C ALA A 263 6.15 9.75 -10.25
N ASP A 264 5.38 10.44 -11.10
CA ASP A 264 4.99 11.84 -10.89
C ASP A 264 4.05 12.03 -9.70
N ILE A 265 3.08 11.12 -9.50
CA ILE A 265 2.23 11.09 -8.30
C ILE A 265 3.11 10.93 -7.05
N ALA A 266 4.07 10.01 -7.09
CA ALA A 266 4.97 9.78 -5.96
C ALA A 266 5.88 10.99 -5.71
N ARG A 267 6.41 11.65 -6.76
CA ARG A 267 7.17 12.91 -6.65
C ARG A 267 6.34 14.03 -6.02
N ALA A 268 5.10 14.23 -6.51
CA ALA A 268 4.20 15.23 -5.96
C ALA A 268 3.89 15.02 -4.47
N ALA A 269 3.83 13.74 -4.03
CA ALA A 269 3.62 13.38 -2.64
C ALA A 269 4.90 13.43 -1.78
N ASN A 270 6.06 13.77 -2.34
CA ASN A 270 7.37 13.60 -1.68
C ASN A 270 7.53 12.19 -1.10
N TYR A 271 7.15 11.20 -1.90
CA TYR A 271 7.09 9.81 -1.47
C TYR A 271 8.46 9.27 -1.13
N ARG A 272 8.53 8.55 -0.02
CA ARG A 272 9.77 7.92 0.45
C ARG A 272 9.55 6.42 0.65
N ASN A 273 10.56 5.61 0.35
CA ASN A 273 10.59 4.16 0.43
C ASN A 273 9.75 3.49 -0.66
N ALA A 274 9.46 2.19 -0.54
CA ALA A 274 8.70 1.45 -1.54
C ALA A 274 7.21 1.70 -1.42
N GLY A 275 6.54 1.83 -2.56
CA GLY A 275 5.10 1.92 -2.67
C GLY A 275 4.61 1.46 -4.03
N THR A 276 3.30 1.35 -4.18
CA THR A 276 2.67 0.92 -5.42
C THR A 276 1.51 1.83 -5.74
N VAL A 277 1.51 2.40 -6.94
CA VAL A 277 0.39 3.19 -7.46
C VAL A 277 -0.47 2.30 -8.34
N GLU A 278 -1.73 2.16 -8.00
CA GLU A 278 -2.68 1.30 -8.70
C GLU A 278 -3.58 2.11 -9.62
N PHE A 279 -3.84 1.58 -10.82
CA PHE A 279 -4.65 2.20 -11.86
C PHE A 279 -5.71 1.24 -12.39
N ILE A 280 -6.85 1.81 -12.78
CA ILE A 280 -7.85 1.16 -13.62
C ILE A 280 -7.60 1.60 -15.05
N VAL A 281 -7.47 0.63 -15.96
CA VAL A 281 -7.23 0.87 -17.39
C VAL A 281 -8.40 0.35 -18.21
N HIS A 282 -8.93 1.18 -19.11
CA HIS A 282 -10.00 0.81 -20.03
C HIS A 282 -9.93 1.66 -21.30
N GLY A 283 -10.05 1.03 -22.49
CA GLY A 283 -10.14 1.74 -23.77
C GLY A 283 -8.95 2.64 -24.11
N GLY A 284 -7.73 2.36 -23.57
CA GLY A 284 -6.53 3.19 -23.79
C GLY A 284 -6.42 4.38 -22.83
N GLU A 285 -7.38 4.55 -21.94
CA GLU A 285 -7.36 5.50 -20.83
C GLU A 285 -7.02 4.79 -19.51
N PHE A 286 -6.45 5.51 -18.57
CA PHE A 286 -6.16 5.01 -17.24
C PHE A 286 -6.49 6.04 -16.17
N TYR A 287 -6.85 5.57 -14.99
CA TYR A 287 -7.28 6.40 -13.86
C TYR A 287 -6.68 5.86 -12.58
N PHE A 288 -6.20 6.76 -11.72
CA PHE A 288 -5.73 6.41 -10.38
C PHE A 288 -6.83 5.71 -9.59
N LEU A 289 -6.48 4.58 -8.98
CA LEU A 289 -7.36 3.82 -8.10
C LEU A 289 -7.01 4.06 -6.62
N GLU A 290 -5.78 3.74 -6.25
CA GLU A 290 -5.24 3.94 -4.90
C GLU A 290 -3.70 3.88 -4.92
N MET A 291 -3.08 4.25 -3.80
CA MET A 291 -1.66 4.04 -3.59
C MET A 291 -1.44 3.27 -2.30
N ASN A 292 -0.78 2.13 -2.41
CA ASN A 292 -0.38 1.33 -1.26
C ASN A 292 0.97 1.84 -0.74
N ALA A 293 0.93 2.46 0.45
CA ALA A 293 2.10 3.08 1.07
C ALA A 293 2.95 2.04 1.84
N ARG A 294 3.30 0.95 1.18
CA ARG A 294 4.04 -0.20 1.73
C ARG A 294 4.59 -1.10 0.64
N LEU A 295 5.35 -2.11 1.05
CA LEU A 295 5.67 -3.24 0.18
C LEU A 295 4.37 -4.02 -0.17
N GLN A 296 4.29 -4.59 -1.36
CA GLN A 296 3.18 -5.44 -1.80
C GLN A 296 3.54 -6.93 -1.73
N VAL A 297 2.53 -7.81 -1.63
CA VAL A 297 2.71 -9.27 -1.69
C VAL A 297 3.41 -9.65 -3.01
N GLU A 298 2.98 -9.04 -4.10
CA GLU A 298 3.41 -9.28 -5.48
C GLU A 298 4.71 -8.58 -5.90
N HIS A 299 5.45 -7.96 -4.94
CA HIS A 299 6.76 -7.37 -5.23
C HIS A 299 7.76 -8.34 -5.92
N PRO A 300 7.74 -9.67 -5.68
CA PRO A 300 8.66 -10.58 -6.32
C PRO A 300 8.54 -10.61 -7.84
N VAL A 301 7.36 -10.30 -8.41
CA VAL A 301 7.18 -10.19 -9.87
C VAL A 301 8.08 -9.10 -10.44
N THR A 302 8.09 -7.92 -9.80
CA THR A 302 8.99 -6.81 -10.17
C THR A 302 10.47 -7.20 -9.96
N GLU A 303 10.81 -7.86 -8.86
CA GLU A 303 12.18 -8.31 -8.60
C GLU A 303 12.68 -9.27 -9.68
N MET A 304 11.83 -10.17 -10.15
CA MET A 304 12.17 -11.15 -11.18
C MET A 304 12.48 -10.52 -12.54
N ILE A 305 11.78 -9.44 -12.92
CA ILE A 305 12.01 -8.77 -14.20
C ILE A 305 13.11 -7.72 -14.15
N THR A 306 13.44 -7.19 -12.96
CA THR A 306 14.42 -6.10 -12.80
C THR A 306 15.75 -6.56 -12.22
N GLY A 307 15.76 -7.69 -11.50
CA GLY A 307 16.92 -8.13 -10.71
C GLY A 307 17.18 -7.29 -9.44
N ILE A 308 16.27 -6.37 -9.09
CA ILE A 308 16.40 -5.48 -7.95
C ILE A 308 15.79 -6.15 -6.72
N ASP A 309 16.54 -6.25 -5.62
CA ASP A 309 16.00 -6.64 -4.30
C ASP A 309 15.36 -5.42 -3.65
N ILE A 310 14.02 -5.31 -3.74
CA ILE A 310 13.25 -4.15 -3.26
C ILE A 310 13.41 -4.00 -1.74
N VAL A 311 13.47 -5.09 -0.99
CA VAL A 311 13.68 -5.05 0.46
C VAL A 311 15.06 -4.47 0.79
N ALA A 312 16.10 -4.78 0.02
CA ALA A 312 17.42 -4.20 0.19
C ALA A 312 17.40 -2.67 -0.06
N GLU A 313 16.74 -2.23 -1.13
CA GLU A 313 16.61 -0.80 -1.41
C GLU A 313 15.77 -0.08 -0.34
N GLN A 314 14.70 -0.70 0.19
CA GLN A 314 13.95 -0.17 1.34
C GLN A 314 14.85 0.09 2.55
N LEU A 315 15.74 -0.85 2.88
CA LEU A 315 16.68 -0.72 3.99
C LEU A 315 17.71 0.39 3.73
N TYR A 316 18.24 0.50 2.50
CA TYR A 316 19.15 1.58 2.15
C TYR A 316 18.49 2.95 2.26
N VAL A 317 17.27 3.11 1.76
CA VAL A 317 16.51 4.36 1.89
C VAL A 317 16.23 4.69 3.36
N ALA A 318 15.80 3.71 4.16
CA ALA A 318 15.57 3.89 5.58
C ALA A 318 16.86 4.26 6.35
N GLY A 319 18.00 3.77 5.88
CA GLY A 319 19.32 4.11 6.38
C GLY A 319 19.86 5.47 5.91
N GLY A 320 19.04 6.26 5.17
CA GLY A 320 19.41 7.60 4.72
C GLY A 320 20.26 7.63 3.44
N HIS A 321 20.30 6.55 2.68
CA HIS A 321 21.03 6.51 1.42
C HIS A 321 20.18 7.05 0.26
N GLU A 322 20.87 7.70 -0.67
CA GLU A 322 20.31 8.10 -1.97
C GLU A 322 20.08 6.87 -2.86
N LEU A 323 18.99 6.88 -3.62
CA LEU A 323 18.71 5.88 -4.64
C LEU A 323 19.79 5.92 -5.73
N ARG A 324 20.30 4.74 -6.08
CA ARG A 324 21.26 4.58 -7.19
C ARG A 324 20.63 3.94 -8.42
N LEU A 325 19.35 3.66 -8.33
CA LEU A 325 18.56 3.13 -9.43
C LEU A 325 18.22 4.25 -10.41
N ARG A 326 18.19 3.93 -11.70
CA ARG A 326 17.70 4.82 -12.74
C ARG A 326 16.58 4.09 -13.48
N THR A 327 15.53 4.81 -13.81
CA THR A 327 14.56 4.36 -14.80
C THR A 327 15.24 4.41 -16.16
N HIS A 328 15.17 3.36 -16.93
CA HIS A 328 15.72 3.29 -18.29
C HIS A 328 14.64 3.47 -19.32
#